data_2d8733804143acea51b6c9e7644b4341
#
_entry.id   2d8733804143acea51b6c9e7644b4341
#
_cell.length_a   1.000
_cell.length_b   1.000
_cell.length_c   1.000
_cell.angle_alpha   90.00
_cell.angle_beta   90.00
_cell.angle_gamma   90.00
#
_symmetry.space_group_name_H-M   'P 1'
#
loop_
_entity.id
_entity.type
_entity.pdbx_description
1 polymer ?
#
loop_
_entity_poly.entity_id
_entity_poly.type
_entity_poly.pdbx_seq_one_letter_code
_entity_poly.pdbx_strand_id
1 'polypeptide(L)'
;MMVRHMLSIHQKEMKQHIYTKLNEEYTALAVSPEESVEGVDYTRNFAGWSREASAMFKYRDKYYIINSGCTGWSPNPAQYFVGDSPMGPFEAMGDPCTDWGSGTTYDTQSTCVIPVDPENGKYIYMGDRWNAGDLSESRYVWLPIEFQPDNKIALRRYENWTLEELEGKGLFEVKTELPKTVSSIAEIGELLPSEVTISYGAEDEKTPVTWNVGAYDEDKLGTVTVTGTLTEKDRTFTHEIHVVDEKIKYFFDSAAEESVYYDYAKEVLGNKLQNNKPDQKYTSENHAGYTGITKQENGENFDLGIHEGRNYIETGWWAAANKNIEYAFDVKPGEYTVSAGFQEWWNTTRQMKMTISMGDTVLEEQAFTLQNDSSDLQINQKL
;
A
#
# COMPACT_ATOMS: atom_id res chain seq x y z
N MET A 1 20.57 30.32 -13.00
CA MET A 1 21.23 28.99 -13.20
C MET A 1 20.39 28.21 -14.21
N MET A 2 20.91 28.01 -15.43
CA MET A 2 20.15 27.36 -16.50
C MET A 2 19.86 25.90 -16.12
N VAL A 3 18.60 25.56 -15.92
CA VAL A 3 18.16 24.16 -15.88
C VAL A 3 18.32 23.62 -17.29
N ARG A 4 19.31 22.76 -17.50
CA ARG A 4 19.47 22.06 -18.78
C ARG A 4 18.33 21.05 -18.88
N HIS A 5 17.55 21.16 -19.93
CA HIS A 5 16.37 20.33 -20.14
C HIS A 5 16.79 18.92 -20.54
N MET A 6 16.08 17.96 -20.01
CA MET A 6 16.37 16.55 -20.21
C MET A 6 15.13 15.81 -20.71
N LEU A 7 15.35 14.84 -21.56
CA LEU A 7 14.35 13.91 -22.04
C LEU A 7 14.60 12.55 -21.39
N SER A 8 13.56 11.95 -20.81
CA SER A 8 13.56 10.55 -20.39
C SER A 8 12.91 9.70 -21.47
N ILE A 9 13.62 8.69 -21.93
CA ILE A 9 13.15 7.77 -22.97
C ILE A 9 13.10 6.36 -22.37
N HIS A 10 11.92 5.72 -22.48
CA HIS A 10 11.73 4.34 -22.07
C HIS A 10 12.01 3.38 -23.21
N GLN A 11 12.77 2.35 -22.98
CA GLN A 11 12.93 1.28 -23.96
C GLN A 11 11.74 0.31 -23.94
N LYS A 12 11.51 -0.39 -25.06
CA LYS A 12 10.36 -1.27 -25.36
C LYS A 12 9.99 -2.30 -24.27
N GLU A 13 10.88 -2.58 -23.34
CA GLU A 13 10.64 -3.52 -22.22
C GLU A 13 10.75 -2.82 -20.85
N MET A 14 10.76 -1.48 -20.81
CA MET A 14 10.88 -0.66 -19.60
C MET A 14 11.97 -1.11 -18.60
N LYS A 15 13.01 -1.76 -19.12
CA LYS A 15 14.11 -2.30 -18.30
C LYS A 15 15.16 -1.29 -17.92
N GLN A 16 15.07 -0.08 -18.46
CA GLN A 16 15.99 1.02 -18.17
C GLN A 16 15.42 2.36 -18.65
N HIS A 17 15.86 3.44 -18.01
CA HIS A 17 15.59 4.80 -18.41
C HIS A 17 16.85 5.43 -19.01
N ILE A 18 16.69 6.14 -20.10
CA ILE A 18 17.75 6.92 -20.71
C ILE A 18 17.46 8.39 -20.42
N TYR A 19 18.39 9.04 -19.75
CA TYR A 19 18.37 10.48 -19.54
C TYR A 19 19.35 11.12 -20.50
N THR A 20 18.89 12.08 -21.29
CA THR A 20 19.68 12.78 -22.30
C THR A 20 19.38 14.27 -22.31
N LYS A 21 20.31 15.07 -22.80
CA LYS A 21 20.17 16.52 -22.87
C LYS A 21 19.39 16.92 -24.12
N LEU A 22 18.52 17.92 -23.96
CA LEU A 22 17.88 18.60 -25.09
C LEU A 22 18.72 19.82 -25.51
N ASN A 23 18.51 20.28 -26.76
CA ASN A 23 19.02 21.55 -27.25
C ASN A 23 18.38 22.74 -26.49
N GLU A 24 18.87 23.95 -26.71
CA GLU A 24 18.39 25.16 -26.04
C GLU A 24 16.93 25.48 -26.32
N GLU A 25 16.44 25.13 -27.51
CA GLU A 25 15.08 25.34 -27.98
C GLU A 25 14.10 24.24 -27.55
N TYR A 26 14.56 23.16 -26.91
CA TYR A 26 13.75 21.99 -26.50
C TYR A 26 13.11 21.20 -27.65
N THR A 27 13.62 21.35 -28.84
CA THR A 27 13.02 20.79 -30.04
C THR A 27 13.72 19.52 -30.55
N ALA A 28 14.92 19.23 -30.02
CA ALA A 28 15.71 18.06 -30.39
C ALA A 28 16.67 17.64 -29.28
N LEU A 29 17.29 16.49 -29.43
CA LEU A 29 18.42 16.10 -28.58
C LEU A 29 19.59 17.07 -28.82
N ALA A 30 20.36 17.35 -27.77
CA ALA A 30 21.54 18.21 -27.86
C ALA A 30 22.61 17.62 -28.75
N VAL A 31 22.69 16.29 -28.81
CA VAL A 31 23.60 15.53 -29.71
C VAL A 31 22.78 14.43 -30.36
N SER A 32 23.04 14.17 -31.66
CA SER A 32 22.33 13.10 -32.36
C SER A 32 22.58 11.72 -31.74
N PRO A 33 21.66 10.77 -31.84
CA PRO A 33 21.85 9.43 -31.26
C PRO A 33 23.13 8.73 -31.77
N GLU A 34 23.49 8.98 -33.06
CA GLU A 34 24.64 8.36 -33.73
C GLU A 34 25.98 8.91 -33.21
N GLU A 35 25.98 10.14 -32.71
CA GLU A 35 27.18 10.85 -32.25
C GLU A 35 27.27 10.91 -30.72
N SER A 36 26.18 10.52 -30.01
CA SER A 36 26.09 10.64 -28.57
C SER A 36 26.96 9.60 -27.82
N VAL A 37 27.58 10.05 -26.75
CA VAL A 37 28.47 9.25 -25.92
C VAL A 37 27.82 8.99 -24.57
N GLU A 38 27.74 7.71 -24.16
CA GLU A 38 27.23 7.33 -22.84
C GLU A 38 28.12 7.88 -21.72
N GLY A 39 27.50 8.41 -20.67
CA GLY A 39 28.17 9.08 -19.56
C GLY A 39 28.48 10.55 -19.82
N VAL A 40 28.34 11.04 -21.07
CA VAL A 40 28.57 12.44 -21.48
C VAL A 40 27.27 13.09 -21.92
N ASP A 41 26.64 12.53 -22.96
CA ASP A 41 25.46 13.09 -23.58
C ASP A 41 24.18 12.43 -23.13
N TYR A 42 24.26 11.16 -22.75
CA TYR A 42 23.17 10.41 -22.14
C TYR A 42 23.67 9.44 -21.08
N THR A 43 22.75 8.96 -20.23
CA THR A 43 23.02 7.90 -19.25
C THR A 43 21.89 6.89 -19.23
N ARG A 44 22.22 5.66 -18.85
CA ARG A 44 21.25 4.58 -18.62
C ARG A 44 21.10 4.37 -17.11
N ASN A 45 19.85 4.46 -16.64
CA ASN A 45 19.52 4.34 -15.23
C ASN A 45 18.47 3.26 -15.03
N PHE A 46 18.38 2.70 -13.83
CA PHE A 46 17.39 1.71 -13.41
C PHE A 46 17.39 0.42 -14.22
N ALA A 47 18.56 -0.01 -14.71
CA ALA A 47 18.67 -1.26 -15.47
C ALA A 47 18.16 -2.46 -14.65
N GLY A 48 17.15 -3.17 -15.21
CA GLY A 48 16.54 -4.34 -14.58
C GLY A 48 15.43 -4.04 -13.56
N TRP A 49 15.09 -2.77 -13.32
CA TRP A 49 14.10 -2.39 -12.29
C TRP A 49 12.67 -2.27 -12.81
N SER A 50 12.44 -2.27 -14.10
CA SER A 50 11.10 -2.12 -14.70
C SER A 50 10.33 -0.96 -14.09
N ARG A 51 10.83 0.28 -14.27
CA ARG A 51 10.25 1.50 -13.73
C ARG A 51 9.58 2.35 -14.81
N GLU A 52 8.54 3.10 -14.42
CA GLU A 52 7.83 4.03 -15.31
C GLU A 52 7.37 5.28 -14.54
N ALA A 53 6.76 6.24 -15.26
CA ALA A 53 6.15 7.45 -14.70
C ALA A 53 7.10 8.25 -13.80
N SER A 54 8.32 8.52 -14.27
CA SER A 54 9.34 9.21 -13.48
C SER A 54 9.06 10.69 -13.30
N ALA A 55 8.90 11.14 -12.07
CA ALA A 55 8.80 12.53 -11.66
C ALA A 55 10.14 12.99 -11.07
N MET A 56 10.92 13.75 -11.86
CA MET A 56 12.22 14.28 -11.45
C MET A 56 12.08 15.70 -10.92
N PHE A 57 12.74 15.98 -9.79
CA PHE A 57 12.86 17.34 -9.25
C PHE A 57 14.21 17.55 -8.58
N LYS A 58 14.53 18.82 -8.31
CA LYS A 58 15.78 19.20 -7.63
C LYS A 58 15.46 19.90 -6.34
N TYR A 59 16.09 19.44 -5.25
CA TYR A 59 16.11 20.15 -3.96
C TYR A 59 17.54 20.29 -3.48
N ARG A 60 17.94 21.52 -3.16
CA ARG A 60 19.32 21.90 -2.85
C ARG A 60 20.29 21.44 -3.95
N ASP A 61 21.26 20.62 -3.62
CA ASP A 61 22.28 20.08 -4.52
C ASP A 61 21.96 18.68 -5.05
N LYS A 62 20.82 18.10 -4.67
CA LYS A 62 20.40 16.75 -5.05
C LYS A 62 19.26 16.73 -6.08
N TYR A 63 19.27 15.70 -6.89
CA TYR A 63 18.19 15.36 -7.81
C TYR A 63 17.45 14.14 -7.30
N TYR A 64 16.15 14.24 -7.26
CA TYR A 64 15.24 13.20 -6.81
C TYR A 64 14.41 12.71 -7.97
N ILE A 65 14.11 11.43 -7.98
CA ILE A 65 13.17 10.83 -8.95
C ILE A 65 12.23 9.94 -8.15
N ILE A 66 10.93 10.15 -8.31
CA ILE A 66 9.89 9.25 -7.81
C ILE A 66 9.30 8.55 -9.03
N ASN A 67 9.17 7.23 -8.98
CA ASN A 67 8.57 6.46 -10.06
C ASN A 67 7.83 5.23 -9.55
N SER A 68 7.01 4.63 -10.43
CA SER A 68 6.26 3.40 -10.16
C SER A 68 6.93 2.18 -10.79
N GLY A 69 6.49 0.99 -10.38
CA GLY A 69 6.71 -0.25 -11.12
C GLY A 69 5.83 -0.32 -12.38
N CYS A 70 5.98 -1.37 -13.17
CA CYS A 70 5.23 -1.61 -14.39
C CYS A 70 4.16 -2.67 -14.16
N THR A 71 2.99 -2.28 -13.66
CA THR A 71 1.85 -3.16 -13.35
C THR A 71 0.58 -2.84 -14.15
N GLY A 72 0.74 -2.14 -15.29
CA GLY A 72 -0.38 -1.70 -16.11
C GLY A 72 -1.23 -0.66 -15.37
N TRP A 73 -2.53 -0.88 -15.29
CA TRP A 73 -3.46 0.04 -14.63
C TRP A 73 -3.51 -0.12 -13.11
N SER A 74 -2.91 -1.18 -12.57
CA SER A 74 -2.90 -1.43 -11.12
C SER A 74 -1.84 -0.55 -10.45
N PRO A 75 -2.19 0.22 -9.41
CA PRO A 75 -1.21 0.98 -8.64
C PRO A 75 -0.26 0.02 -7.91
N ASN A 76 0.93 0.50 -7.61
CA ASN A 76 2.00 -0.27 -6.97
C ASN A 76 2.87 0.64 -6.10
N PRO A 77 3.78 0.08 -5.27
CA PRO A 77 4.66 0.88 -4.43
C PRO A 77 5.56 1.79 -5.26
N ALA A 78 5.62 3.06 -4.89
CA ALA A 78 6.60 3.96 -5.45
C ALA A 78 8.01 3.56 -5.02
N GLN A 79 8.97 3.94 -5.84
CA GLN A 79 10.37 3.91 -5.51
C GLN A 79 10.94 5.30 -5.76
N TYR A 80 11.74 5.81 -4.83
CA TYR A 80 12.47 7.03 -5.12
C TYR A 80 13.97 6.82 -5.14
N PHE A 81 14.63 7.71 -5.83
CA PHE A 81 16.07 7.67 -6.09
C PHE A 81 16.67 9.06 -5.90
N VAL A 82 17.93 9.12 -5.47
CA VAL A 82 18.65 10.36 -5.24
C VAL A 82 20.00 10.34 -5.97
N GLY A 83 20.37 11.44 -6.60
CA GLY A 83 21.64 11.59 -7.29
C GLY A 83 22.20 13.01 -7.23
N ASP A 84 23.49 13.15 -7.51
CA ASP A 84 24.19 14.44 -7.55
C ASP A 84 24.02 15.16 -8.89
N SER A 85 23.53 14.47 -9.89
CA SER A 85 23.35 14.97 -11.24
C SER A 85 22.00 14.53 -11.80
N PRO A 86 21.36 15.34 -12.65
CA PRO A 86 20.12 14.92 -13.32
C PRO A 86 20.36 13.76 -14.31
N MET A 87 21.60 13.45 -14.62
CA MET A 87 22.01 12.31 -15.43
C MET A 87 22.30 11.06 -14.57
N GLY A 88 22.29 11.19 -13.26
CA GLY A 88 22.70 10.15 -12.32
C GLY A 88 24.22 10.13 -12.12
N PRO A 89 24.78 9.05 -11.54
CA PRO A 89 24.06 7.87 -11.10
C PRO A 89 23.08 8.19 -9.96
N PHE A 90 22.06 7.35 -9.81
CA PHE A 90 21.03 7.47 -8.77
C PHE A 90 21.12 6.30 -7.79
N GLU A 91 21.05 6.60 -6.50
CA GLU A 91 20.92 5.65 -5.41
C GLU A 91 19.45 5.37 -5.10
N ALA A 92 19.08 4.10 -4.95
CA ALA A 92 17.74 3.70 -4.56
C ALA A 92 17.51 3.91 -3.06
N MET A 93 16.48 4.65 -2.69
CA MET A 93 16.19 5.05 -1.31
C MET A 93 14.98 4.32 -0.70
N GLY A 94 14.24 3.54 -1.47
CA GLY A 94 13.05 2.82 -1.03
C GLY A 94 11.74 3.51 -1.42
N ASP A 95 10.65 3.09 -0.78
CA ASP A 95 9.34 3.70 -0.93
C ASP A 95 9.30 5.00 -0.12
N PRO A 96 8.86 6.14 -0.71
CA PRO A 96 8.67 7.37 0.06
C PRO A 96 7.38 7.39 0.88
N CYS A 97 6.43 6.51 0.60
CA CYS A 97 5.15 6.45 1.30
C CYS A 97 5.31 5.78 2.67
N THR A 98 4.73 6.36 3.71
CA THR A 98 5.00 5.93 5.10
C THR A 98 3.75 5.50 5.86
N ASP A 99 2.56 5.79 5.31
CA ASP A 99 1.30 5.54 5.97
C ASP A 99 0.55 4.38 5.31
N TRP A 100 -0.60 4.05 5.84
CA TRP A 100 -1.48 3.07 5.25
C TRP A 100 -1.81 3.40 3.77
N GLY A 101 -1.78 2.39 2.90
CA GLY A 101 -1.89 2.54 1.45
C GLY A 101 -0.57 2.83 0.74
N SER A 102 0.58 2.73 1.46
CA SER A 102 1.91 2.86 0.87
C SER A 102 2.15 1.85 -0.24
N GLY A 103 1.72 0.59 -0.07
CA GLY A 103 1.87 -0.48 -1.07
C GLY A 103 1.28 -0.16 -2.45
N THR A 104 0.42 0.86 -2.56
CA THR A 104 -0.13 1.38 -3.83
C THR A 104 0.21 2.83 -4.10
N THR A 105 1.11 3.42 -3.32
CA THR A 105 1.36 4.86 -3.39
C THR A 105 0.07 5.66 -3.24
N TYR A 106 -0.79 5.24 -2.28
CA TYR A 106 -2.13 5.82 -2.04
C TYR A 106 -3.04 5.77 -3.28
N ASP A 107 -3.00 4.65 -4.02
CA ASP A 107 -3.70 4.40 -5.28
C ASP A 107 -3.31 5.37 -6.40
N THR A 108 -2.02 5.71 -6.50
CA THR A 108 -1.54 6.65 -7.51
C THR A 108 -0.30 6.17 -8.24
N GLN A 109 -0.09 6.76 -9.40
CA GLN A 109 1.15 6.71 -10.16
C GLN A 109 1.74 8.13 -10.24
N SER A 110 3.03 8.27 -10.04
CA SER A 110 3.71 9.57 -10.09
C SER A 110 3.54 10.26 -11.46
N THR A 111 3.25 11.55 -11.45
CA THR A 111 3.12 12.38 -12.65
C THR A 111 4.20 13.45 -12.69
N CYS A 112 4.19 14.31 -11.68
CA CYS A 112 5.20 15.36 -11.55
C CYS A 112 5.34 15.79 -10.08
N VAL A 113 6.37 16.59 -9.83
CA VAL A 113 6.55 17.30 -8.57
C VAL A 113 6.51 18.80 -8.82
N ILE A 114 5.63 19.50 -8.11
CA ILE A 114 5.41 20.93 -8.24
C ILE A 114 6.25 21.66 -7.19
N PRO A 115 7.22 22.49 -7.59
CA PRO A 115 7.97 23.33 -6.66
C PRO A 115 7.13 24.55 -6.27
N VAL A 116 6.76 24.67 -5.00
CA VAL A 116 6.02 25.83 -4.45
C VAL A 116 6.98 26.88 -3.92
N ASP A 117 7.85 26.49 -3.00
CA ASP A 117 8.94 27.29 -2.46
C ASP A 117 10.20 26.39 -2.32
N PRO A 118 10.96 26.23 -3.43
CA PRO A 118 12.11 25.34 -3.46
C PRO A 118 13.23 25.72 -2.48
N GLU A 119 13.36 26.99 -2.16
CA GLU A 119 14.40 27.47 -1.23
C GLU A 119 14.14 26.96 0.19
N ASN A 120 12.88 26.88 0.56
CA ASN A 120 12.41 26.39 1.86
C ASN A 120 11.95 24.92 1.85
N GLY A 121 12.15 24.20 0.75
CA GLY A 121 11.81 22.77 0.64
C GLY A 121 10.31 22.50 0.54
N LYS A 122 9.53 23.43 -0.03
CA LYS A 122 8.08 23.22 -0.21
C LYS A 122 7.78 22.71 -1.61
N TYR A 123 7.43 21.44 -1.68
CA TYR A 123 7.12 20.73 -2.91
C TYR A 123 5.84 19.92 -2.75
N ILE A 124 5.13 19.73 -3.84
CA ILE A 124 3.92 18.93 -3.92
C ILE A 124 4.19 17.76 -4.88
N TYR A 125 4.03 16.54 -4.40
CA TYR A 125 3.89 15.36 -5.23
C TYR A 125 2.50 15.38 -5.87
N MET A 126 2.43 15.15 -7.18
CA MET A 126 1.18 14.91 -7.90
C MET A 126 1.21 13.50 -8.46
N GLY A 127 0.19 12.72 -8.14
CA GLY A 127 0.00 11.36 -8.65
C GLY A 127 -1.35 11.21 -9.36
N ASP A 128 -1.36 10.47 -10.45
CA ASP A 128 -2.56 10.11 -11.19
C ASP A 128 -3.23 8.92 -10.51
N ARG A 129 -4.50 9.07 -10.17
CA ARG A 129 -5.35 7.98 -9.72
C ARG A 129 -6.19 7.50 -10.89
N TRP A 130 -5.67 6.49 -11.59
CA TRP A 130 -6.30 5.97 -12.79
C TRP A 130 -7.61 5.23 -12.49
N ASN A 131 -8.64 5.50 -13.29
CA ASN A 131 -9.81 4.65 -13.40
C ASN A 131 -9.77 3.93 -14.76
N ALA A 132 -9.29 2.70 -14.78
CA ALA A 132 -9.11 1.92 -16.00
C ALA A 132 -10.43 1.63 -16.73
N GLY A 133 -11.56 1.59 -16.02
CA GLY A 133 -12.89 1.38 -16.59
C GLY A 133 -13.48 2.61 -17.27
N ASP A 134 -13.08 3.81 -16.81
CA ASP A 134 -13.48 5.11 -17.37
C ASP A 134 -12.41 6.15 -17.08
N LEU A 135 -11.51 6.38 -18.01
CA LEU A 135 -10.41 7.31 -17.84
C LEU A 135 -10.87 8.76 -17.62
N SER A 136 -12.08 9.13 -18.05
CA SER A 136 -12.62 10.47 -17.82
C SER A 136 -12.93 10.73 -16.34
N GLU A 137 -13.12 9.67 -15.57
CA GLU A 137 -13.35 9.69 -14.13
C GLU A 137 -12.08 9.51 -13.29
N SER A 138 -10.91 9.43 -13.93
CA SER A 138 -9.62 9.45 -13.23
C SER A 138 -9.46 10.74 -12.40
N ARG A 139 -8.75 10.63 -11.27
CA ARG A 139 -8.54 11.72 -10.32
C ARG A 139 -7.04 11.92 -10.07
N TYR A 140 -6.72 12.91 -9.27
CA TYR A 140 -5.37 13.22 -8.84
C TYR A 140 -5.28 13.19 -7.33
N VAL A 141 -4.10 12.83 -6.83
CA VAL A 141 -3.73 13.01 -5.43
C VAL A 141 -2.54 13.95 -5.37
N TRP A 142 -2.65 14.96 -4.53
CA TRP A 142 -1.61 15.95 -4.30
C TRP A 142 -1.17 15.84 -2.85
N LEU A 143 0.10 15.58 -2.62
CA LEU A 143 0.67 15.40 -1.29
C LEU A 143 1.91 16.27 -1.09
N PRO A 144 2.06 16.91 0.07
CA PRO A 144 3.31 17.55 0.44
C PRO A 144 4.46 16.55 0.47
N ILE A 145 5.64 16.96 -0.03
CA ILE A 145 6.87 16.21 0.15
C ILE A 145 7.55 16.69 1.43
N GLU A 146 7.78 15.78 2.36
CA GLU A 146 8.54 16.02 3.57
C GLU A 146 10.00 15.62 3.37
N PHE A 147 10.91 16.59 3.46
CA PHE A 147 12.34 16.31 3.43
C PHE A 147 12.85 15.93 4.82
N GLN A 148 13.57 14.82 4.88
CA GLN A 148 14.13 14.24 6.08
C GLN A 148 15.67 14.29 6.04
N PRO A 149 16.38 14.02 7.16
CA PRO A 149 17.82 13.84 7.17
C PRO A 149 18.30 12.81 6.15
N ASP A 150 19.58 12.87 5.78
CA ASP A 150 20.25 11.92 4.87
C ASP A 150 19.63 11.86 3.45
N ASN A 151 19.13 13.00 2.96
CA ASN A 151 18.48 13.15 1.67
C ASN A 151 17.21 12.26 1.49
N LYS A 152 16.61 11.84 2.57
CA LYS A 152 15.37 11.10 2.55
C LYS A 152 14.17 12.02 2.32
N ILE A 153 13.12 11.45 1.74
CA ILE A 153 11.82 12.09 1.62
C ILE A 153 10.74 11.16 2.16
N ALA A 154 9.64 11.76 2.62
CA ALA A 154 8.42 11.05 2.95
C ALA A 154 7.22 11.67 2.26
N LEU A 155 6.31 10.82 1.83
CA LEU A 155 4.96 11.17 1.42
C LEU A 155 4.01 10.60 2.47
N ARG A 156 3.24 11.48 3.11
CA ARG A 156 2.21 11.06 4.06
C ARG A 156 0.83 11.18 3.44
N ARG A 157 -0.08 10.35 3.91
CA ARG A 157 -1.47 10.44 3.51
C ARG A 157 -2.16 11.58 4.24
N TYR A 158 -2.56 12.59 3.50
CA TYR A 158 -3.45 13.65 3.96
C TYR A 158 -4.77 13.55 3.22
N GLU A 159 -5.89 13.51 3.94
CA GLU A 159 -7.21 13.51 3.31
C GLU A 159 -7.54 14.87 2.71
N ASN A 160 -7.10 15.91 3.37
CA ASN A 160 -7.16 17.29 2.89
C ASN A 160 -6.04 18.10 3.54
N TRP A 161 -5.60 19.12 2.85
CA TRP A 161 -4.61 20.11 3.29
C TRP A 161 -4.71 21.37 2.42
N THR A 162 -4.14 22.46 2.89
CA THR A 162 -4.14 23.74 2.18
C THR A 162 -2.72 24.20 1.81
N LEU A 163 -2.61 25.09 0.84
CA LEU A 163 -1.32 25.65 0.46
C LEU A 163 -0.71 26.49 1.61
N GLU A 164 -1.54 27.18 2.39
CA GLU A 164 -1.12 27.93 3.57
C GLU A 164 -0.48 27.01 4.62
N GLU A 165 -0.98 25.81 4.76
CA GLU A 165 -0.40 24.79 5.65
C GLU A 165 0.94 24.27 5.14
N LEU A 166 1.10 24.12 3.84
CA LEU A 166 2.38 23.76 3.25
C LEU A 166 3.41 24.88 3.43
N GLU A 167 3.01 26.14 3.26
CA GLU A 167 3.88 27.30 3.39
C GLU A 167 4.24 27.61 4.85
N GLY A 168 3.33 27.30 5.79
CA GLY A 168 3.47 27.55 7.22
C GLY A 168 3.83 26.31 8.05
N LYS A 169 3.52 26.36 9.36
CA LYS A 169 3.61 25.22 10.29
C LYS A 169 2.29 24.43 10.35
N GLY A 170 1.61 24.25 9.21
CA GLY A 170 0.30 23.63 9.21
C GLY A 170 0.31 22.10 9.18
N LEU A 171 1.26 21.52 8.49
CA LEU A 171 1.43 20.05 8.40
C LEU A 171 2.12 19.55 9.66
N PHE A 172 1.54 18.52 10.25
CA PHE A 172 2.05 17.93 11.47
C PHE A 172 2.01 16.40 11.41
N GLU A 173 2.89 15.80 12.15
CA GLU A 173 2.88 14.36 12.43
C GLU A 173 2.45 14.13 13.89
N VAL A 174 1.57 13.17 14.13
CA VAL A 174 1.21 12.74 15.49
C VAL A 174 2.30 11.80 16.00
N LYS A 175 3.02 12.23 17.03
CA LYS A 175 4.11 11.45 17.67
C LYS A 175 3.61 10.56 18.80
N THR A 176 2.43 10.84 19.35
CA THR A 176 1.83 10.00 20.37
C THR A 176 1.50 8.64 19.77
N GLU A 177 1.99 7.59 20.38
CA GLU A 177 1.64 6.24 19.99
C GLU A 177 0.17 5.99 20.31
N LEU A 178 -0.61 5.70 19.28
CA LEU A 178 -2.04 5.41 19.37
C LEU A 178 -2.26 3.89 19.32
N PRO A 179 -3.35 3.37 19.91
CA PRO A 179 -3.65 1.96 19.85
C PRO A 179 -3.86 1.52 18.40
N LYS A 180 -3.19 0.45 18.00
CA LYS A 180 -3.33 -0.14 16.64
C LYS A 180 -4.37 -1.25 16.61
N THR A 181 -4.58 -1.90 17.76
CA THR A 181 -5.44 -3.07 17.91
C THR A 181 -6.25 -2.98 19.19
N VAL A 182 -7.46 -3.52 19.15
CA VAL A 182 -8.34 -3.68 20.35
C VAL A 182 -9.11 -4.98 20.24
N SER A 183 -9.61 -5.49 21.38
CA SER A 183 -10.47 -6.68 21.41
C SER A 183 -11.96 -6.35 21.19
N SER A 184 -12.36 -5.11 21.35
CA SER A 184 -13.71 -4.63 21.09
C SER A 184 -13.76 -3.13 20.80
N ILE A 185 -14.78 -2.69 20.07
CA ILE A 185 -15.02 -1.26 19.78
C ILE A 185 -15.20 -0.45 21.06
N ALA A 186 -15.79 -1.05 22.10
CA ALA A 186 -16.06 -0.37 23.38
C ALA A 186 -14.77 0.10 24.08
N GLU A 187 -13.64 -0.59 23.85
CA GLU A 187 -12.35 -0.24 24.44
C GLU A 187 -11.71 0.98 23.80
N ILE A 188 -12.05 1.29 22.54
CA ILE A 188 -11.40 2.36 21.78
C ILE A 188 -11.46 3.68 22.54
N GLY A 189 -12.64 4.07 23.02
CA GLY A 189 -12.83 5.34 23.71
C GLY A 189 -12.04 5.48 25.02
N GLU A 190 -11.74 4.36 25.67
CA GLU A 190 -10.97 4.33 26.92
C GLU A 190 -9.46 4.39 26.70
N LEU A 191 -9.00 3.90 25.54
CA LEU A 191 -7.58 3.82 25.18
C LEU A 191 -7.07 5.08 24.47
N LEU A 192 -7.97 5.86 23.85
CA LEU A 192 -7.59 7.07 23.15
C LEU A 192 -7.22 8.19 24.13
N PRO A 193 -6.05 8.83 23.97
CA PRO A 193 -5.58 9.87 24.89
C PRO A 193 -6.39 11.17 24.71
N SER A 194 -6.51 11.95 25.78
CA SER A 194 -7.12 13.28 25.72
C SER A 194 -6.18 14.39 25.21
N GLU A 195 -4.89 14.08 25.06
CA GLU A 195 -3.84 14.97 24.57
C GLU A 195 -2.88 14.15 23.69
N VAL A 196 -2.45 14.75 22.60
CA VAL A 196 -1.45 14.16 21.70
C VAL A 196 -0.26 15.09 21.55
N THR A 197 0.92 14.51 21.31
CA THR A 197 2.09 15.25 20.88
C THR A 197 2.09 15.27 19.36
N ILE A 198 2.12 16.46 18.79
CA ILE A 198 2.27 16.69 17.35
C ILE A 198 3.64 17.30 17.07
N SER A 199 4.21 16.99 15.91
CA SER A 199 5.50 17.51 15.47
C SER A 199 5.37 18.28 14.18
N TYR A 200 5.98 19.44 14.11
CA TYR A 200 6.17 20.23 12.91
C TYR A 200 7.62 20.12 12.39
N GLY A 201 8.16 18.92 12.39
CA GLY A 201 9.54 18.66 12.06
C GLY A 201 10.46 18.73 13.29
N ALA A 202 11.10 19.87 13.55
CA ALA A 202 12.03 20.00 14.68
C ALA A 202 11.37 20.41 16.00
N GLU A 203 10.12 20.78 15.99
CA GLU A 203 9.38 21.28 17.17
C GLU A 203 8.21 20.35 17.49
N ASP A 204 8.19 19.82 18.71
CA ASP A 204 7.10 19.01 19.23
C ASP A 204 6.21 19.87 20.14
N GLU A 205 4.91 19.66 20.03
CA GLU A 205 3.90 20.39 20.80
C GLU A 205 2.85 19.41 21.34
N LYS A 206 2.50 19.54 22.62
CA LYS A 206 1.36 18.84 23.19
C LYS A 206 0.09 19.63 22.99
N THR A 207 -0.96 18.98 22.53
CA THR A 207 -2.22 19.63 22.21
C THR A 207 -3.41 18.75 22.60
N PRO A 208 -4.49 19.35 23.17
CA PRO A 208 -5.71 18.61 23.46
C PRO A 208 -6.37 18.06 22.19
N VAL A 209 -6.92 16.88 22.29
CA VAL A 209 -7.63 16.21 21.20
C VAL A 209 -8.98 15.68 21.68
N THR A 210 -9.99 15.81 20.82
CA THR A 210 -11.28 15.14 20.99
C THR A 210 -11.43 14.12 19.88
N TRP A 211 -12.06 12.99 20.20
CA TRP A 211 -12.16 11.86 19.29
C TRP A 211 -13.59 11.59 18.84
N ASN A 212 -13.73 11.33 17.56
CA ASN A 212 -14.92 10.71 16.98
C ASN A 212 -14.56 9.30 16.53
N VAL A 213 -15.23 8.30 17.12
CA VAL A 213 -15.05 6.89 16.75
C VAL A 213 -16.02 6.58 15.63
N GLY A 214 -15.47 6.24 14.47
CA GLY A 214 -16.25 5.85 13.30
C GLY A 214 -17.01 4.53 13.46
N ALA A 215 -17.74 4.17 12.44
CA ALA A 215 -18.39 2.86 12.40
C ALA A 215 -17.36 1.74 12.16
N TYR A 216 -17.69 0.55 12.61
CA TYR A 216 -16.95 -0.65 12.25
C TYR A 216 -17.12 -0.94 10.76
N ASP A 217 -16.01 -1.09 10.06
CA ASP A 217 -15.98 -1.37 8.64
C ASP A 217 -15.63 -2.85 8.44
N GLU A 218 -16.65 -3.66 8.15
CA GLU A 218 -16.47 -5.10 7.90
C GLU A 218 -15.69 -5.35 6.61
N ASP A 219 -15.81 -4.45 5.62
CA ASP A 219 -15.10 -4.54 4.34
C ASP A 219 -13.61 -4.25 4.48
N LYS A 220 -13.21 -3.67 5.61
CA LYS A 220 -11.82 -3.37 5.96
C LYS A 220 -11.26 -4.27 7.07
N LEU A 221 -11.60 -5.54 7.05
CA LEU A 221 -11.10 -6.55 8.00
C LEU A 221 -11.27 -6.15 9.47
N GLY A 222 -12.40 -5.51 9.78
CA GLY A 222 -12.71 -5.12 11.15
C GLY A 222 -12.02 -3.85 11.63
N THR A 223 -11.69 -2.96 10.74
CA THR A 223 -11.06 -1.68 11.07
C THR A 223 -12.08 -0.65 11.51
N VAL A 224 -11.73 0.15 12.50
CA VAL A 224 -12.45 1.35 12.89
C VAL A 224 -11.56 2.55 12.66
N THR A 225 -12.02 3.47 11.83
CA THR A 225 -11.34 4.77 11.67
C THR A 225 -11.78 5.72 12.77
N VAL A 226 -10.84 6.21 13.56
CA VAL A 226 -11.07 7.26 14.54
C VAL A 226 -10.57 8.59 14.00
N THR A 227 -11.34 9.66 14.24
CA THR A 227 -10.95 11.02 13.87
C THR A 227 -10.62 11.82 15.10
N GLY A 228 -9.37 12.22 15.23
CA GLY A 228 -8.91 13.16 16.25
C GLY A 228 -9.06 14.61 15.79
N THR A 229 -9.70 15.44 16.59
CA THR A 229 -9.80 16.90 16.37
C THR A 229 -8.92 17.62 17.39
N LEU A 230 -7.90 18.34 16.91
CA LEU A 230 -7.06 19.21 17.72
C LEU A 230 -7.86 20.48 18.06
N THR A 231 -8.42 20.53 19.28
CA THR A 231 -9.43 21.51 19.66
C THR A 231 -8.98 22.97 19.58
N GLU A 232 -7.69 23.24 19.79
CA GLU A 232 -7.13 24.59 19.75
C GLU A 232 -6.68 25.03 18.35
N LYS A 233 -6.66 24.11 17.38
CA LYS A 233 -6.11 24.34 16.05
C LYS A 233 -7.12 24.19 14.92
N ASP A 234 -8.33 23.75 15.23
CA ASP A 234 -9.40 23.43 14.27
C ASP A 234 -8.89 22.48 13.13
N ARG A 235 -8.09 21.49 13.53
CA ARG A 235 -7.46 20.54 12.63
C ARG A 235 -7.83 19.13 13.04
N THR A 236 -7.96 18.25 12.04
CA THR A 236 -8.29 16.86 12.23
C THR A 236 -7.19 15.94 11.63
N PHE A 237 -7.12 14.75 12.18
CA PHE A 237 -6.35 13.64 11.62
C PHE A 237 -7.11 12.35 11.86
N THR A 238 -6.82 11.33 11.04
CA THR A 238 -7.43 10.01 11.17
C THR A 238 -6.42 8.98 11.64
N HIS A 239 -6.90 7.97 12.33
CA HIS A 239 -6.11 6.81 12.73
C HIS A 239 -6.99 5.56 12.63
N GLU A 240 -6.41 4.47 12.15
CA GLU A 240 -7.11 3.19 12.00
C GLU A 240 -6.77 2.25 13.13
N ILE A 241 -7.80 1.62 13.71
CA ILE A 241 -7.68 0.67 14.82
C ILE A 241 -8.34 -0.63 14.38
N HIS A 242 -7.58 -1.73 14.41
CA HIS A 242 -8.08 -3.04 14.07
C HIS A 242 -8.76 -3.69 15.28
N VAL A 243 -10.00 -4.13 15.08
CA VAL A 243 -10.77 -4.84 16.12
C VAL A 243 -10.63 -6.34 15.90
N VAL A 244 -10.00 -7.01 16.84
CA VAL A 244 -9.75 -8.46 16.79
C VAL A 244 -10.70 -9.14 17.77
N ASP A 245 -11.74 -9.84 17.27
CA ASP A 245 -12.69 -10.56 18.11
C ASP A 245 -11.95 -11.64 18.93
N GLU A 246 -12.11 -11.61 20.23
CA GLU A 246 -11.53 -12.60 21.17
C GLU A 246 -11.98 -14.05 20.92
N LYS A 247 -13.02 -14.26 20.14
CA LYS A 247 -13.53 -15.59 19.77
C LYS A 247 -12.78 -16.23 18.63
N ILE A 248 -11.93 -15.48 17.89
CA ILE A 248 -11.13 -16.00 16.80
C ILE A 248 -10.23 -17.13 17.33
N LYS A 249 -10.30 -18.28 16.66
CA LYS A 249 -9.46 -19.45 16.93
C LYS A 249 -8.29 -19.54 15.98
N TYR A 250 -8.54 -19.27 14.72
CA TYR A 250 -7.57 -19.30 13.64
C TYR A 250 -7.73 -18.03 12.82
N PHE A 251 -6.64 -17.44 12.43
CA PHE A 251 -6.59 -16.33 11.49
C PHE A 251 -5.54 -16.65 10.43
N PHE A 252 -5.96 -16.83 9.20
CA PHE A 252 -5.05 -17.07 8.08
C PHE A 252 -5.12 -15.89 7.12
N ASP A 253 -3.95 -15.32 6.87
CA ASP A 253 -3.73 -14.41 5.77
C ASP A 253 -3.13 -15.24 4.63
N SER A 254 -4.01 -15.65 3.71
CA SER A 254 -3.73 -16.67 2.71
C SER A 254 -2.54 -16.30 1.84
N ALA A 255 -1.59 -17.22 1.70
CA ALA A 255 -0.36 -17.09 0.95
C ALA A 255 0.70 -16.14 1.56
N ALA A 256 0.43 -15.46 2.65
CA ALA A 256 1.36 -14.55 3.30
C ALA A 256 2.47 -15.31 4.06
N GLU A 257 3.72 -14.92 3.86
CA GLU A 257 4.84 -15.35 4.70
C GLU A 257 4.94 -14.48 5.96
N GLU A 258 4.63 -13.17 5.81
CA GLU A 258 4.51 -12.18 6.87
C GLU A 258 3.17 -11.44 6.71
N SER A 259 2.52 -11.07 7.78
CA SER A 259 1.23 -10.36 7.76
C SER A 259 1.07 -9.50 8.99
N VAL A 260 0.88 -8.22 8.78
CA VAL A 260 0.57 -7.26 9.84
C VAL A 260 -0.76 -7.59 10.53
N TYR A 261 -1.73 -8.12 9.79
CA TYR A 261 -3.04 -8.50 10.34
C TYR A 261 -2.96 -9.75 11.22
N TYR A 262 -2.13 -10.71 10.84
CA TYR A 262 -1.82 -11.85 11.69
C TYR A 262 -1.13 -11.41 12.97
N ASP A 263 -0.19 -10.46 12.86
CA ASP A 263 0.52 -9.91 14.01
C ASP A 263 -0.45 -9.18 14.97
N TYR A 264 -1.41 -8.41 14.44
CA TYR A 264 -2.48 -7.81 15.24
C TYR A 264 -3.35 -8.87 15.95
N ALA A 265 -3.76 -9.91 15.22
CA ALA A 265 -4.49 -11.01 15.81
C ALA A 265 -3.66 -11.71 16.91
N LYS A 266 -2.39 -11.92 16.69
CA LYS A 266 -1.47 -12.54 17.64
C LYS A 266 -1.21 -11.67 18.86
N GLU A 267 -1.12 -10.37 18.70
CA GLU A 267 -0.97 -9.40 19.79
C GLU A 267 -2.17 -9.46 20.73
N VAL A 268 -3.39 -9.40 20.21
CA VAL A 268 -4.62 -9.41 21.02
C VAL A 268 -4.90 -10.79 21.61
N LEU A 269 -4.77 -11.86 20.82
CA LEU A 269 -5.22 -13.20 21.22
C LEU A 269 -4.14 -14.01 21.93
N GLY A 270 -2.87 -13.72 21.71
CA GLY A 270 -1.76 -14.46 22.31
C GLY A 270 -1.87 -15.96 22.03
N ASN A 271 -1.91 -16.75 23.08
CA ASN A 271 -2.01 -18.22 23.00
C ASN A 271 -3.44 -18.72 22.68
N LYS A 272 -4.45 -17.84 22.60
CA LYS A 272 -5.79 -18.22 22.13
C LYS A 272 -5.81 -18.46 20.63
N LEU A 273 -4.95 -17.75 19.86
CA LEU A 273 -4.76 -17.97 18.43
C LEU A 273 -4.00 -19.27 18.22
N GLN A 274 -4.58 -20.21 17.48
CA GLN A 274 -4.08 -21.58 17.40
C GLN A 274 -3.13 -21.83 16.23
N ASN A 275 -3.16 -21.01 15.16
CA ASN A 275 -2.13 -21.09 14.14
C ASN A 275 -0.88 -20.31 14.54
N ASN A 276 0.28 -20.76 14.04
CA ASN A 276 1.58 -20.23 14.46
C ASN A 276 2.22 -19.33 13.39
N LYS A 277 1.63 -19.23 12.22
CA LYS A 277 2.11 -18.45 11.08
C LYS A 277 0.93 -17.79 10.38
N PRO A 278 1.16 -16.71 9.63
CA PRO A 278 0.13 -16.06 8.81
C PRO A 278 -0.56 -17.03 7.87
N ASP A 279 0.21 -17.84 7.13
CA ASP A 279 -0.29 -18.99 6.39
C ASP A 279 0.62 -20.22 6.59
N GLN A 280 0.04 -21.39 6.54
CA GLN A 280 0.79 -22.63 6.76
C GLN A 280 0.11 -23.84 6.14
N LYS A 281 0.93 -24.83 5.77
CA LYS A 281 0.40 -26.12 5.35
C LYS A 281 -0.14 -26.88 6.56
N TYR A 282 -1.31 -27.52 6.41
CA TYR A 282 -1.84 -28.42 7.42
C TYR A 282 -0.88 -29.59 7.68
N THR A 283 -0.67 -29.90 8.94
CA THR A 283 0.03 -31.09 9.43
C THR A 283 -0.68 -31.63 10.68
N SER A 284 -0.44 -32.89 11.00
CA SER A 284 -0.94 -33.49 12.26
C SER A 284 -0.38 -32.84 13.54
N GLU A 285 0.62 -31.99 13.41
CA GLU A 285 1.23 -31.27 14.54
C GLU A 285 0.63 -29.90 14.74
N ASN A 286 0.33 -29.18 13.64
CA ASN A 286 -0.20 -27.82 13.70
C ASN A 286 -1.74 -27.73 13.60
N HIS A 287 -2.38 -28.84 13.22
CA HIS A 287 -3.84 -29.02 13.25
C HIS A 287 -4.68 -28.02 12.43
N ALA A 288 -4.05 -27.15 11.61
CA ALA A 288 -4.76 -26.22 10.74
C ALA A 288 -3.85 -25.72 9.61
N GLY A 289 -4.46 -25.43 8.46
CA GLY A 289 -3.77 -24.87 7.32
C GLY A 289 -4.23 -25.42 5.97
N TYR A 290 -3.59 -24.99 4.89
CA TYR A 290 -3.93 -25.44 3.55
C TYR A 290 -3.53 -26.90 3.29
N THR A 291 -4.39 -27.63 2.55
CA THR A 291 -4.18 -29.03 2.21
C THR A 291 -4.06 -29.27 0.71
N GLY A 292 -4.88 -28.61 -0.08
CA GLY A 292 -5.00 -28.80 -1.52
C GLY A 292 -4.18 -27.84 -2.37
N ILE A 293 -3.27 -27.07 -1.77
CA ILE A 293 -2.45 -26.09 -2.47
C ILE A 293 -1.04 -26.67 -2.62
N THR A 294 -0.64 -26.96 -3.85
CA THR A 294 0.75 -27.25 -4.17
C THR A 294 1.38 -26.01 -4.76
N LYS A 295 2.37 -25.45 -4.05
CA LYS A 295 3.24 -24.41 -4.62
C LYS A 295 3.80 -24.95 -5.92
N GLN A 296 3.66 -24.18 -6.98
CA GLN A 296 4.02 -24.61 -8.32
C GLN A 296 5.50 -24.91 -8.44
N GLU A 297 5.87 -26.18 -8.57
CA GLU A 297 7.20 -26.55 -9.03
C GLU A 297 7.30 -26.69 -10.55
N ASN A 298 6.16 -26.81 -11.28
CA ASN A 298 6.16 -27.14 -12.70
C ASN A 298 5.03 -26.52 -13.54
N GLY A 299 4.50 -25.35 -13.21
CA GLY A 299 3.51 -24.69 -14.07
C GLY A 299 2.09 -25.23 -13.95
N GLU A 300 1.75 -25.99 -12.93
CA GLU A 300 0.42 -26.55 -12.75
C GLU A 300 -0.37 -25.88 -11.62
N ASN A 301 -1.25 -24.95 -11.96
CA ASN A 301 -2.55 -24.71 -11.35
C ASN A 301 -2.70 -23.88 -10.07
N PHE A 302 -1.66 -23.52 -9.36
CA PHE A 302 -1.73 -22.62 -8.22
C PHE A 302 -0.55 -21.66 -8.27
N ASP A 303 -0.79 -20.39 -8.11
CA ASP A 303 0.26 -19.40 -8.02
C ASP A 303 0.05 -18.57 -6.76
N LEU A 304 1.14 -18.06 -6.24
CA LEU A 304 1.13 -17.09 -5.17
C LEU A 304 0.90 -15.73 -5.81
N GLY A 305 -0.30 -15.23 -5.74
CA GLY A 305 -0.57 -13.85 -6.12
C GLY A 305 -0.22 -12.94 -4.95
N ILE A 306 0.89 -12.24 -5.04
CA ILE A 306 1.10 -11.06 -4.23
C ILE A 306 0.59 -9.90 -5.05
N HIS A 307 -0.54 -9.33 -4.63
CA HIS A 307 -1.04 -8.09 -5.16
C HIS A 307 -0.96 -7.05 -4.07
N GLU A 308 -0.02 -6.16 -4.19
CA GLU A 308 0.09 -5.01 -3.32
C GLU A 308 -1.08 -4.06 -3.63
N GLY A 309 -1.96 -3.95 -2.72
CA GLY A 309 -2.61 -2.81 -2.26
C GLY A 309 -3.77 -2.19 -2.87
N ARG A 310 -4.86 -2.70 -3.25
CA ARG A 310 -6.07 -1.87 -3.32
C ARG A 310 -6.96 -1.99 -2.10
N ASN A 311 -6.85 -3.06 -1.39
CA ASN A 311 -7.68 -3.39 -0.24
C ASN A 311 -6.82 -4.08 0.80
N TYR A 312 -7.41 -4.41 1.94
CA TYR A 312 -6.76 -5.11 3.03
C TYR A 312 -6.36 -6.56 2.69
N ILE A 313 -6.73 -7.08 1.51
CA ILE A 313 -6.31 -8.37 0.98
C ILE A 313 -5.15 -8.13 0.01
N GLU A 314 -3.93 -8.20 0.51
CA GLU A 314 -2.71 -7.97 -0.27
C GLU A 314 -2.15 -9.26 -0.86
N THR A 315 -2.43 -10.40 -0.23
CA THR A 315 -1.97 -11.71 -0.64
C THR A 315 -3.12 -12.70 -0.75
N GLY A 316 -2.95 -13.75 -1.52
CA GLY A 316 -3.94 -14.80 -1.61
C GLY A 316 -3.53 -15.92 -2.55
N TRP A 317 -4.12 -17.09 -2.34
CA TRP A 317 -4.04 -18.18 -3.27
C TRP A 317 -5.03 -17.99 -4.40
N TRP A 318 -4.64 -18.33 -5.61
CA TRP A 318 -5.57 -18.50 -6.70
C TRP A 318 -5.46 -19.89 -7.30
N ALA A 319 -6.54 -20.37 -7.87
CA ALA A 319 -6.59 -21.68 -8.51
C ALA A 319 -7.09 -21.56 -9.95
N ALA A 320 -6.57 -22.42 -10.84
CA ALA A 320 -7.10 -22.54 -12.19
C ALA A 320 -8.55 -23.02 -12.17
N ALA A 321 -9.26 -22.81 -13.28
CA ALA A 321 -10.65 -23.24 -13.43
C ALA A 321 -10.86 -24.71 -13.04
N ASN A 322 -11.90 -24.99 -12.24
CA ASN A 322 -12.24 -26.30 -11.70
C ASN A 322 -11.19 -26.92 -10.76
N LYS A 323 -10.38 -26.09 -10.13
CA LYS A 323 -9.48 -26.47 -9.05
C LYS A 323 -9.91 -25.83 -7.73
N ASN A 324 -9.49 -26.42 -6.62
CA ASN A 324 -9.88 -25.98 -5.28
C ASN A 324 -8.68 -25.40 -4.54
N ILE A 325 -8.97 -24.45 -3.68
CA ILE A 325 -8.10 -24.02 -2.57
C ILE A 325 -8.75 -24.62 -1.33
N GLU A 326 -8.00 -25.39 -0.57
CA GLU A 326 -8.53 -26.15 0.56
C GLU A 326 -7.74 -25.86 1.83
N TYR A 327 -8.48 -25.59 2.90
CA TYR A 327 -7.95 -25.48 4.26
C TYR A 327 -8.62 -26.51 5.16
N ALA A 328 -7.86 -27.11 6.06
CA ALA A 328 -8.35 -28.03 7.07
C ALA A 328 -8.10 -27.51 8.48
N PHE A 329 -9.00 -27.81 9.39
CA PHE A 329 -8.95 -27.39 10.77
C PHE A 329 -9.38 -28.56 11.68
N ASP A 330 -8.54 -28.91 12.65
CA ASP A 330 -8.93 -29.85 13.70
C ASP A 330 -9.60 -29.07 14.82
N VAL A 331 -10.92 -29.14 14.89
CA VAL A 331 -11.70 -28.44 15.89
C VAL A 331 -12.47 -29.42 16.78
N LYS A 332 -12.69 -29.04 18.05
CA LYS A 332 -13.55 -29.83 18.94
C LYS A 332 -15.00 -29.68 18.51
N PRO A 333 -15.87 -30.65 18.87
CA PRO A 333 -17.32 -30.45 18.64
C PRO A 333 -17.81 -29.14 19.25
N GLY A 334 -18.51 -28.33 18.46
CA GLY A 334 -18.98 -27.01 18.87
C GLY A 334 -19.60 -26.23 17.69
N GLU A 335 -20.08 -25.04 17.98
CA GLU A 335 -20.53 -24.08 16.95
C GLU A 335 -19.35 -23.19 16.55
N TYR A 336 -19.16 -23.02 15.24
CA TYR A 336 -18.11 -22.20 14.66
C TYR A 336 -18.68 -21.29 13.58
N THR A 337 -18.09 -20.12 13.43
CA THR A 337 -18.29 -19.25 12.27
C THR A 337 -17.01 -19.27 11.43
N VAL A 338 -17.15 -19.48 10.15
CA VAL A 338 -16.05 -19.36 9.19
C VAL A 338 -16.27 -18.08 8.39
N SER A 339 -15.30 -17.19 8.42
CA SER A 339 -15.28 -15.98 7.59
C SER A 339 -14.15 -16.10 6.58
N ALA A 340 -14.43 -15.78 5.32
CA ALA A 340 -13.42 -15.81 4.27
C ALA A 340 -13.54 -14.56 3.40
N GLY A 341 -12.43 -13.91 3.15
CA GLY A 341 -12.30 -12.78 2.23
C GLY A 341 -11.86 -13.25 0.85
N PHE A 342 -12.41 -12.65 -0.19
CA PHE A 342 -12.06 -12.93 -1.57
C PHE A 342 -11.85 -11.63 -2.33
N GLN A 343 -10.86 -11.64 -3.23
CA GLN A 343 -10.54 -10.50 -4.08
C GLN A 343 -10.37 -10.92 -5.54
N GLU A 344 -10.91 -10.14 -6.45
CA GLU A 344 -10.62 -10.27 -7.88
C GLU A 344 -9.52 -9.26 -8.26
N TRP A 345 -8.32 -9.76 -8.53
CA TRP A 345 -7.15 -8.93 -8.84
C TRP A 345 -6.95 -8.65 -10.34
N TRP A 346 -7.59 -9.43 -11.22
CA TRP A 346 -7.32 -9.37 -12.67
C TRP A 346 -8.41 -8.66 -13.47
N ASN A 347 -9.27 -7.91 -12.80
CA ASN A 347 -10.36 -7.16 -13.43
C ASN A 347 -11.24 -8.06 -14.33
N THR A 348 -11.58 -9.23 -13.84
CA THR A 348 -12.45 -10.20 -14.52
C THR A 348 -13.68 -10.52 -13.69
N THR A 349 -14.56 -11.39 -14.20
CA THR A 349 -15.69 -11.93 -13.46
C THR A 349 -15.45 -13.41 -13.22
N ARG A 350 -15.52 -13.86 -11.96
CA ARG A 350 -15.31 -15.25 -11.57
C ARG A 350 -16.53 -15.82 -10.86
N GLN A 351 -16.98 -16.98 -11.35
CA GLN A 351 -17.97 -17.78 -10.65
C GLN A 351 -17.23 -18.66 -9.64
N MET A 352 -17.55 -18.51 -8.38
CA MET A 352 -16.90 -19.21 -7.29
C MET A 352 -17.93 -19.94 -6.43
N LYS A 353 -17.42 -20.86 -5.64
CA LYS A 353 -18.21 -21.62 -4.67
C LYS A 353 -17.35 -21.90 -3.44
N MET A 354 -17.85 -21.52 -2.27
CA MET A 354 -17.30 -21.92 -0.99
C MET A 354 -18.06 -23.15 -0.49
N THR A 355 -17.34 -24.16 -0.07
CA THR A 355 -17.91 -25.38 0.53
C THR A 355 -17.26 -25.63 1.87
N ILE A 356 -18.06 -25.89 2.88
CA ILE A 356 -17.61 -26.29 4.21
C ILE A 356 -18.05 -27.73 4.44
N SER A 357 -17.11 -28.60 4.80
CA SER A 357 -17.37 -30.02 5.01
C SER A 357 -16.73 -30.56 6.29
N MET A 358 -17.27 -31.63 6.79
CA MET A 358 -16.72 -32.42 7.88
C MET A 358 -16.45 -33.85 7.36
N GLY A 359 -15.17 -34.16 7.10
CA GLY A 359 -14.81 -35.33 6.32
C GLY A 359 -15.47 -35.28 4.93
N ASP A 360 -16.16 -36.35 4.55
CA ASP A 360 -16.85 -36.43 3.25
C ASP A 360 -18.26 -35.79 3.25
N THR A 361 -18.70 -35.24 4.38
CA THR A 361 -20.04 -34.66 4.53
C THR A 361 -20.00 -33.15 4.30
N VAL A 362 -20.68 -32.66 3.26
CA VAL A 362 -20.88 -31.22 3.05
C VAL A 362 -21.87 -30.69 4.08
N LEU A 363 -21.45 -29.69 4.84
CA LEU A 363 -22.24 -28.99 5.86
C LEU A 363 -22.91 -27.77 5.26
N GLU A 364 -22.18 -27.02 4.46
CA GLU A 364 -22.66 -25.77 3.86
C GLU A 364 -22.01 -25.57 2.48
N GLU A 365 -22.76 -24.96 1.56
CA GLU A 365 -22.28 -24.62 0.22
C GLU A 365 -22.89 -23.28 -0.22
N GLN A 366 -22.05 -22.35 -0.62
CA GLN A 366 -22.47 -21.05 -1.11
C GLN A 366 -21.79 -20.72 -2.43
N ALA A 367 -22.59 -20.50 -3.48
CA ALA A 367 -22.11 -19.98 -4.75
C ALA A 367 -22.18 -18.45 -4.77
N PHE A 368 -21.18 -17.81 -5.36
CA PHE A 368 -21.10 -16.36 -5.48
C PHE A 368 -20.31 -15.94 -6.72
N THR A 369 -20.38 -14.68 -7.05
CA THR A 369 -19.66 -14.11 -8.18
C THR A 369 -18.79 -12.97 -7.71
N LEU A 370 -17.49 -13.08 -7.93
CA LEU A 370 -16.57 -11.95 -7.84
C LEU A 370 -16.63 -11.19 -9.16
N GLN A 371 -16.85 -9.89 -9.08
CA GLN A 371 -16.88 -9.00 -10.24
C GLN A 371 -15.69 -8.06 -10.20
N ASN A 372 -15.35 -7.58 -11.37
CA ASN A 372 -14.33 -6.56 -11.63
C ASN A 372 -14.00 -5.71 -10.43
N ASP A 373 -12.77 -5.86 -9.91
CA ASP A 373 -12.24 -4.98 -8.87
C ASP A 373 -13.17 -4.83 -7.65
N SER A 374 -14.18 -5.71 -7.52
CA SER A 374 -15.02 -5.72 -6.34
C SER A 374 -14.17 -6.15 -5.15
N SER A 375 -14.08 -5.25 -4.22
CA SER A 375 -13.57 -5.49 -2.90
C SER A 375 -14.44 -6.54 -2.19
N ASP A 376 -13.77 -7.45 -1.51
CA ASP A 376 -14.17 -8.08 -0.26
C ASP A 376 -15.59 -8.61 -0.16
N LEU A 377 -15.83 -9.73 -0.80
CA LEU A 377 -16.95 -10.54 -0.40
C LEU A 377 -16.54 -11.34 0.85
N GLN A 378 -17.00 -10.93 2.02
CA GLN A 378 -16.91 -11.75 3.22
C GLN A 378 -18.10 -12.71 3.26
N ILE A 379 -17.79 -13.99 3.35
CA ILE A 379 -18.80 -15.03 3.56
C ILE A 379 -18.70 -15.49 5.00
N ASN A 380 -19.73 -15.20 5.78
CA ASN A 380 -19.83 -15.64 7.17
C ASN A 380 -20.81 -16.81 7.24
N GLN A 381 -20.30 -17.99 7.60
CA GLN A 381 -21.11 -19.20 7.80
C GLN A 381 -21.02 -19.66 9.24
N LYS A 382 -22.18 -19.93 9.85
CA LYS A 382 -22.27 -20.51 11.18
C LYS A 382 -22.47 -22.02 11.06
N LEU A 383 -21.54 -22.79 11.62
CA LEU A 383 -21.52 -24.25 11.64
C LEU A 383 -22.09 -24.79 12.94
#